data_c0695b8f4b509082477cf33ef9e7bc6a
#
_entry.id   c0695b8f4b509082477cf33ef9e7bc6a
#
_cell.length_a   1.000
_cell.length_b   1.000
_cell.length_c   1.000
_cell.angle_alpha   90.00
_cell.angle_beta   90.00
_cell.angle_gamma   90.00
#
_symmetry.space_group_name_H-M   'P 1'
#
loop_
_entity.id
_entity.type
_entity.pdbx_description
1 polymer ?
#
loop_
_entity_poly.entity_id
_entity_poly.type
_entity_poly.pdbx_seq_one_letter_code
_entity_poly.pdbx_strand_id
1 'polypeptide(L)'
;YDDQYEDKHFKINYLFTPIIFLSMVYAGYATITLRNGTALSASNLDTVPRISVLDLYEFKYLARPAQMAMAELKKLFDVLEINPALLDNPNDRDEGVKQLLKKAQETSNAAVLANQKLNNGFELWNEPLVDAQHLIAMQKACAAVKDEFSNYSARFNTPAKLNNFTLTFDEIDKLVEQIALIKAIAEYVTFKTDCANNVSYLSNIEFIDLGANFKQKLEAAKEEFRSARDSILTGTSGDAAAQRTNGALEKIKDEYIGIYFDEHKKKRLDIDDARRRGKLQESLALANLRKLRSIEILSAAKLTKIEQDMANLKVCYELTPTELKTTHICPHCHYNLGDQVPNVAGQLDNLDIRIDDLVTEWTQTLLNTISDPIVASQKEYLSVEQQKVIDDFIASGTLPQRVDDFFIKAIQALLKGFEPVVVDAKDLMDKLTKLPPMDETTFKQKLNELIAGYTKGKDEGKLRIIVK
;
A
#
# COMPACT_ATOMS: atom_id res chain seq x y z
N TYR A 1 4.84 83.35 1.16
CA TYR A 1 5.50 82.24 0.45
C TYR A 1 5.80 82.63 -0.99
N ASP A 2 4.92 83.34 -1.66
CA ASP A 2 5.07 83.72 -3.08
C ASP A 2 6.26 84.65 -3.29
N ASP A 3 6.44 85.65 -2.40
CA ASP A 3 7.48 86.71 -2.55
C ASP A 3 8.92 86.22 -2.30
N GLN A 4 9.12 85.09 -1.60
CA GLN A 4 10.46 84.59 -1.32
C GLN A 4 11.03 83.66 -2.44
N TYR A 5 10.18 83.07 -3.23
CA TYR A 5 10.61 82.14 -4.28
C TYR A 5 10.71 82.78 -5.66
N GLU A 6 9.93 83.83 -5.93
CA GLU A 6 10.02 84.56 -7.20
C GLU A 6 11.20 85.51 -7.25
N ASP A 7 11.65 86.08 -6.11
CA ASP A 7 12.49 87.32 -6.18
C ASP A 7 14.00 87.16 -5.88
N LYS A 8 14.49 86.02 -5.34
CA LYS A 8 15.90 86.07 -4.91
C LYS A 8 16.85 84.91 -5.30
N HIS A 9 16.43 83.68 -5.55
CA HIS A 9 17.41 82.61 -5.86
C HIS A 9 17.03 81.62 -6.91
N PHE A 10 15.77 81.29 -7.23
CA PHE A 10 15.43 80.16 -8.07
C PHE A 10 14.48 80.39 -9.24
N LYS A 11 13.86 81.60 -9.36
CA LYS A 11 12.90 81.97 -10.42
C LYS A 11 11.85 80.88 -10.76
N ILE A 12 11.32 80.21 -9.75
CA ILE A 12 10.33 79.17 -9.93
C ILE A 12 8.96 79.76 -9.98
N ASN A 13 8.25 79.57 -11.10
CA ASN A 13 6.86 80.03 -11.22
C ASN A 13 6.00 79.35 -10.16
N TYR A 14 5.19 80.12 -9.43
CA TYR A 14 4.32 79.57 -8.36
C TYR A 14 3.43 78.47 -8.84
N LEU A 15 3.11 78.33 -10.11
CA LEU A 15 2.36 77.21 -10.71
C LEU A 15 3.03 75.89 -10.54
N PHE A 16 4.35 75.82 -10.35
CA PHE A 16 5.09 74.58 -10.12
C PHE A 16 5.20 74.22 -8.64
N THR A 17 4.79 75.07 -7.71
CA THR A 17 4.89 74.83 -6.27
C THR A 17 4.18 73.53 -5.83
N PRO A 18 2.91 73.25 -6.23
CA PRO A 18 2.26 71.99 -5.89
C PRO A 18 2.99 70.79 -6.45
N ILE A 19 3.57 70.86 -7.66
CA ILE A 19 4.32 69.77 -8.29
C ILE A 19 5.56 69.49 -7.48
N ILE A 20 6.31 70.51 -7.04
CA ILE A 20 7.49 70.37 -6.21
C ILE A 20 7.13 69.70 -4.88
N PHE A 21 6.08 70.20 -4.21
CA PHE A 21 5.68 69.65 -2.92
C PHE A 21 5.12 68.19 -3.04
N LEU A 22 4.34 67.95 -4.08
CA LEU A 22 3.90 66.53 -4.35
C LEU A 22 5.07 65.65 -4.70
N SER A 23 6.10 66.16 -5.39
CA SER A 23 7.34 65.37 -5.63
C SER A 23 8.10 65.12 -4.33
N MET A 24 8.13 66.09 -3.40
CA MET A 24 8.71 65.87 -2.06
C MET A 24 7.89 64.88 -1.25
N VAL A 25 6.56 64.90 -1.36
CA VAL A 25 5.69 63.91 -0.73
C VAL A 25 5.92 62.50 -1.35
N TYR A 26 5.99 62.45 -2.68
CA TYR A 26 6.28 61.22 -3.39
C TYR A 26 7.63 60.62 -2.98
N ALA A 27 8.65 61.44 -2.85
CA ALA A 27 9.99 61.08 -2.39
C ALA A 27 10.05 60.79 -0.87
N GLY A 28 8.97 61.02 -0.13
CA GLY A 28 8.92 60.78 1.31
C GLY A 28 9.63 61.81 2.17
N TYR A 29 9.90 63.00 1.63
CA TYR A 29 10.55 64.10 2.37
C TYR A 29 9.57 65.01 3.11
N ALA A 30 8.29 64.98 2.74
CA ALA A 30 7.28 65.85 3.32
C ALA A 30 5.89 65.16 3.36
N THR A 31 5.03 65.68 4.20
CA THR A 31 3.57 65.47 4.17
C THR A 31 2.88 66.87 4.01
N ILE A 32 1.80 66.91 3.24
CA ILE A 32 1.01 68.09 3.02
C ILE A 32 -0.32 67.94 3.73
N THR A 33 -0.69 68.91 4.57
CA THR A 33 -2.05 68.98 5.11
C THR A 33 -2.81 70.07 4.38
N LEU A 34 -3.89 69.69 3.74
CA LEU A 34 -4.80 70.58 3.04
C LEU A 34 -5.67 71.35 4.06
N ARG A 35 -6.30 72.50 3.62
CA ARG A 35 -7.19 73.30 4.49
C ARG A 35 -8.38 72.50 5.04
N ASN A 36 -8.91 71.61 4.25
CA ASN A 36 -10.00 70.67 4.68
C ASN A 36 -9.58 69.62 5.71
N GLY A 37 -8.31 69.59 6.15
CA GLY A 37 -7.78 68.65 7.08
C GLY A 37 -7.25 67.36 6.44
N THR A 38 -7.39 67.17 5.12
CA THR A 38 -6.85 65.99 4.42
C THR A 38 -5.32 66.03 4.44
N ALA A 39 -4.69 64.99 4.94
CA ALA A 39 -3.24 64.82 4.92
C ALA A 39 -2.81 64.02 3.70
N LEU A 40 -1.92 64.56 2.88
CA LEU A 40 -1.28 63.88 1.76
C LEU A 40 0.09 63.42 2.18
N SER A 41 0.30 62.12 2.02
CA SER A 41 1.56 61.42 2.27
C SER A 41 1.90 60.52 1.09
N ALA A 42 3.06 59.91 1.09
CA ALA A 42 3.44 58.94 0.05
C ALA A 42 2.46 57.76 -0.08
N SER A 43 1.69 57.47 0.99
CA SER A 43 0.73 56.35 1.01
C SER A 43 -0.58 56.58 0.28
N ASN A 44 -0.98 57.87 0.12
CA ASN A 44 -2.29 58.22 -0.44
C ASN A 44 -2.22 59.21 -1.58
N LEU A 45 -1.07 59.33 -2.26
CA LEU A 45 -0.90 60.17 -3.43
C LEU A 45 -1.82 59.80 -4.61
N ASP A 46 -2.30 58.58 -4.66
CA ASP A 46 -3.32 58.11 -5.61
C ASP A 46 -4.66 58.84 -5.48
N THR A 47 -4.89 59.54 -4.37
CA THR A 47 -6.06 60.40 -4.16
C THR A 47 -5.94 61.79 -4.81
N VAL A 48 -4.70 62.21 -5.15
CA VAL A 48 -4.42 63.56 -5.73
C VAL A 48 -5.25 63.88 -6.97
N PRO A 49 -5.51 62.95 -7.93
CA PRO A 49 -6.36 63.23 -9.07
C PRO A 49 -7.81 63.61 -8.72
N ARG A 50 -8.25 63.36 -7.49
CA ARG A 50 -9.59 63.66 -6.97
C ARG A 50 -9.64 64.98 -6.20
N ILE A 51 -8.48 65.60 -6.00
CA ILE A 51 -8.34 66.89 -5.28
C ILE A 51 -8.33 68.04 -6.28
N SER A 52 -9.04 69.08 -5.96
CA SER A 52 -9.02 70.25 -6.84
C SER A 52 -7.63 70.91 -6.87
N VAL A 53 -7.24 71.42 -8.01
CA VAL A 53 -5.95 72.12 -8.15
C VAL A 53 -5.85 73.33 -7.19
N LEU A 54 -6.96 73.94 -6.91
CA LEU A 54 -7.02 75.07 -5.96
C LEU A 54 -6.69 74.59 -4.53
N ASP A 55 -7.24 73.50 -4.09
CA ASP A 55 -6.97 72.92 -2.76
C ASP A 55 -5.49 72.54 -2.60
N LEU A 56 -4.82 72.13 -3.68
CA LEU A 56 -3.38 71.85 -3.65
C LEU A 56 -2.53 73.13 -3.54
N TYR A 57 -2.99 74.22 -4.07
CA TYR A 57 -2.33 75.51 -3.85
C TYR A 57 -2.56 76.07 -2.46
N GLU A 58 -3.72 75.90 -1.91
CA GLU A 58 -4.15 76.38 -0.61
C GLU A 58 -3.89 75.40 0.53
N PHE A 59 -2.76 74.70 0.51
CA PHE A 59 -2.41 73.78 1.60
C PHE A 59 -2.25 74.55 2.93
N LYS A 60 -2.51 73.85 4.05
CA LYS A 60 -2.46 74.42 5.39
C LYS A 60 -1.03 74.48 5.92
N TYR A 61 -0.29 73.43 5.83
CA TYR A 61 1.11 73.34 6.22
C TYR A 61 1.82 72.13 5.59
N LEU A 62 3.14 72.20 5.51
CA LEU A 62 4.04 71.17 5.16
C LEU A 62 4.68 70.63 6.46
N ALA A 63 4.71 69.32 6.65
CA ALA A 63 5.32 68.69 7.81
C ALA A 63 6.38 67.67 7.39
N ARG A 64 7.31 67.38 8.26
CA ARG A 64 8.18 66.25 8.06
C ARG A 64 7.35 64.95 8.23
N PRO A 65 7.57 63.95 7.39
CA PRO A 65 6.90 62.67 7.56
C PRO A 65 7.27 62.04 8.91
N ALA A 66 6.45 61.13 9.39
CA ALA A 66 6.80 60.32 10.52
C ALA A 66 8.17 59.63 10.31
N GLN A 67 8.95 59.55 11.34
CA GLN A 67 10.26 58.92 11.24
C GLN A 67 10.06 57.42 10.97
N MET A 68 10.77 56.90 9.94
CA MET A 68 10.74 55.49 9.59
C MET A 68 11.14 54.60 10.80
N ALA A 69 10.39 53.55 11.06
CA ALA A 69 10.75 52.55 12.08
C ALA A 69 11.95 51.70 11.57
N MET A 70 13.11 52.37 11.53
CA MET A 70 14.30 51.85 10.85
C MET A 70 14.83 50.57 11.50
N ALA A 71 14.79 50.46 12.82
CA ALA A 71 15.32 49.33 13.55
C ALA A 71 14.43 48.05 13.36
N GLU A 72 13.12 48.23 13.43
CA GLU A 72 12.13 47.20 13.17
C GLU A 72 12.16 46.74 11.71
N LEU A 73 12.28 47.68 10.77
CA LEU A 73 12.37 47.37 9.36
C LEU A 73 13.65 46.56 9.02
N LYS A 74 14.79 46.94 9.62
CA LYS A 74 16.05 46.17 9.52
C LYS A 74 15.91 44.76 10.06
N LYS A 75 15.24 44.58 11.19
CA LYS A 75 14.97 43.27 11.76
C LYS A 75 14.10 42.43 10.82
N LEU A 76 13.07 43.01 10.19
CA LEU A 76 12.27 42.29 9.19
C LEU A 76 13.10 41.90 7.96
N PHE A 77 14.03 42.77 7.52
CA PHE A 77 14.95 42.46 6.42
C PHE A 77 15.82 41.25 6.76
N ASP A 78 16.39 41.23 7.98
CA ASP A 78 17.17 40.06 8.47
C ASP A 78 16.31 38.76 8.47
N VAL A 79 15.07 38.84 8.96
CA VAL A 79 14.13 37.70 9.00
C VAL A 79 13.82 37.20 7.60
N LEU A 80 13.71 38.05 6.61
CA LEU A 80 13.47 37.72 5.21
C LEU A 80 14.76 37.46 4.41
N GLU A 81 15.91 37.41 5.10
CA GLU A 81 17.22 37.15 4.48
C GLU A 81 17.56 38.22 3.40
N ILE A 82 17.22 39.49 3.68
CA ILE A 82 17.53 40.64 2.87
C ILE A 82 18.62 41.45 3.57
N ASN A 83 19.61 41.98 2.83
CA ASN A 83 20.65 42.79 3.43
C ASN A 83 20.08 44.11 4.04
N PRO A 84 20.09 44.33 5.38
CA PRO A 84 19.52 45.53 5.99
C PRO A 84 20.27 46.81 5.63
N ALA A 85 21.54 46.71 5.20
CA ALA A 85 22.32 47.90 4.79
C ALA A 85 21.72 48.66 3.58
N LEU A 86 20.86 47.97 2.79
CA LEU A 86 20.09 48.65 1.70
C LEU A 86 19.17 49.76 2.19
N LEU A 87 18.83 49.78 3.47
CA LEU A 87 18.00 50.80 4.09
C LEU A 87 18.78 52.07 4.50
N ASP A 88 20.10 51.96 4.73
CA ASP A 88 20.93 53.03 5.26
C ASP A 88 21.18 54.12 4.19
N ASN A 89 21.40 53.71 2.95
CA ASN A 89 21.63 54.64 1.85
C ASN A 89 20.32 54.89 1.07
N PRO A 90 19.85 56.14 0.97
CA PRO A 90 18.65 56.46 0.20
C PRO A 90 18.68 55.97 -1.26
N ASN A 91 19.86 55.90 -1.88
CA ASN A 91 20.01 55.45 -3.28
C ASN A 91 19.81 53.94 -3.44
N ASP A 92 20.01 53.13 -2.38
CA ASP A 92 19.89 51.69 -2.41
C ASP A 92 18.51 51.21 -1.96
N ARG A 93 17.66 52.08 -1.42
CA ARG A 93 16.34 51.74 -0.90
C ARG A 93 15.38 51.23 -1.97
N ASP A 94 15.52 51.66 -3.24
CA ASP A 94 14.72 51.09 -4.35
C ASP A 94 15.02 49.60 -4.53
N GLU A 95 16.26 49.19 -4.43
CA GLU A 95 16.67 47.79 -4.47
C GLU A 95 16.16 47.03 -3.22
N GLY A 96 16.26 47.67 -2.04
CA GLY A 96 15.69 47.13 -0.80
C GLY A 96 14.19 46.85 -0.91
N VAL A 97 13.42 47.77 -1.50
CA VAL A 97 11.97 47.60 -1.74
C VAL A 97 11.72 46.41 -2.70
N LYS A 98 12.45 46.36 -3.82
CA LYS A 98 12.28 45.21 -4.77
C LYS A 98 12.51 43.88 -4.10
N GLN A 99 13.59 43.75 -3.31
CA GLN A 99 13.89 42.50 -2.58
C GLN A 99 12.83 42.22 -1.51
N LEU A 100 12.35 43.22 -0.77
CA LEU A 100 11.27 43.10 0.19
C LEU A 100 10.01 42.52 -0.47
N LEU A 101 9.58 43.11 -1.59
CA LEU A 101 8.37 42.64 -2.29
C LEU A 101 8.52 41.25 -2.84
N LYS A 102 9.68 40.91 -3.38
CA LYS A 102 9.98 39.56 -3.87
C LYS A 102 9.91 38.53 -2.71
N LYS A 103 10.62 38.81 -1.62
CA LYS A 103 10.67 37.91 -0.47
C LYS A 103 9.32 37.80 0.25
N ALA A 104 8.57 38.88 0.37
CA ALA A 104 7.21 38.86 0.91
C ALA A 104 6.30 37.98 0.07
N GLN A 105 6.36 38.09 -1.26
CA GLN A 105 5.58 37.23 -2.16
C GLN A 105 5.99 35.74 -2.05
N GLU A 106 7.30 35.46 -2.03
CA GLU A 106 7.83 34.09 -1.84
C GLU A 106 7.33 33.48 -0.52
N THR A 107 7.42 34.26 0.58
CA THR A 107 7.00 33.82 1.92
C THR A 107 5.48 33.62 2.00
N SER A 108 4.69 34.53 1.42
CA SER A 108 3.24 34.35 1.32
C SER A 108 2.85 33.12 0.53
N ASN A 109 3.49 32.89 -0.62
CA ASN A 109 3.25 31.68 -1.43
C ASN A 109 3.64 30.40 -0.69
N ALA A 110 4.78 30.41 0.02
CA ALA A 110 5.19 29.29 0.84
C ALA A 110 4.16 28.97 1.93
N ALA A 111 3.59 29.98 2.58
CA ALA A 111 2.53 29.79 3.57
C ALA A 111 1.26 29.16 2.96
N VAL A 112 0.86 29.59 1.75
CA VAL A 112 -0.30 29.02 1.04
C VAL A 112 -0.05 27.53 0.71
N LEU A 113 1.13 27.22 0.15
CA LEU A 113 1.49 25.85 -0.20
C LEU A 113 1.60 24.95 1.03
N ALA A 114 2.18 25.47 2.12
CA ALA A 114 2.26 24.75 3.39
C ALA A 114 0.87 24.40 3.94
N ASN A 115 -0.05 25.40 3.93
CA ASN A 115 -1.44 25.17 4.36
C ASN A 115 -2.17 24.11 3.51
N GLN A 116 -1.93 24.09 2.19
CA GLN A 116 -2.48 23.05 1.32
C GLN A 116 -1.94 21.67 1.70
N LYS A 117 -0.66 21.56 2.05
CA LYS A 117 -0.06 20.29 2.49
C LYS A 117 -0.64 19.78 3.82
N LEU A 118 -0.90 20.69 4.77
CA LEU A 118 -1.56 20.34 6.04
C LEU A 118 -2.98 19.77 5.83
N ASN A 119 -3.71 20.30 4.83
CA ASN A 119 -5.09 19.87 4.56
C ASN A 119 -5.18 18.60 3.70
N ASN A 120 -4.10 18.18 3.05
CA ASN A 120 -4.08 17.04 2.12
C ASN A 120 -3.43 15.79 2.73
N GLY A 121 -3.96 15.32 3.88
CA GLY A 121 -3.49 14.08 4.50
C GLY A 121 -2.09 14.24 5.11
N PHE A 122 -1.97 15.02 6.18
CA PHE A 122 -0.70 15.23 6.91
C PHE A 122 -0.45 14.09 7.90
N GLU A 123 -0.38 12.88 7.33
CA GLU A 123 -0.21 11.60 8.06
C GLU A 123 0.73 10.66 7.31
N LEU A 124 1.34 9.73 8.03
CA LEU A 124 2.16 8.65 7.51
C LEU A 124 2.03 7.45 8.46
N TRP A 125 1.97 6.23 7.91
CA TRP A 125 1.77 4.99 8.69
C TRP A 125 0.48 4.97 9.53
N ASN A 126 -0.59 5.57 9.01
CA ASN A 126 -1.86 5.76 9.72
C ASN A 126 -1.74 6.57 11.02
N GLU A 127 -0.65 7.32 11.19
CA GLU A 127 -0.43 8.22 12.31
C GLU A 127 -0.30 9.67 11.80
N PRO A 128 -0.86 10.67 12.51
CA PRO A 128 -0.65 12.06 12.17
C PRO A 128 0.82 12.44 12.34
N LEU A 129 1.34 13.28 11.45
CA LEU A 129 2.74 13.76 11.52
C LEU A 129 2.96 14.70 12.69
N VAL A 130 1.93 15.41 13.14
CA VAL A 130 1.94 16.25 14.33
C VAL A 130 0.63 16.06 15.10
N ASP A 131 0.65 16.35 16.39
CA ASP A 131 -0.57 16.34 17.18
C ASP A 131 -1.54 17.46 16.78
N ALA A 132 -2.77 17.39 17.27
CA ALA A 132 -3.83 18.33 16.93
C ALA A 132 -3.51 19.78 17.34
N GLN A 133 -2.77 19.98 18.43
CA GLN A 133 -2.39 21.31 18.93
C GLN A 133 -1.37 21.96 17.98
N HIS A 134 -0.34 21.23 17.59
CA HIS A 134 0.66 21.71 16.63
C HIS A 134 0.05 21.91 15.25
N LEU A 135 -0.87 21.04 14.80
CA LEU A 135 -1.58 21.23 13.53
C LEU A 135 -2.34 22.56 13.49
N ILE A 136 -3.10 22.85 14.54
CA ILE A 136 -3.83 24.13 14.65
C ILE A 136 -2.86 25.32 14.68
N ALA A 137 -1.74 25.22 15.40
CA ALA A 137 -0.72 26.26 15.45
C ALA A 137 -0.11 26.52 14.07
N MET A 138 0.22 25.47 13.32
CA MET A 138 0.76 25.54 11.96
C MET A 138 -0.25 26.17 10.98
N GLN A 139 -1.54 25.79 11.05
CA GLN A 139 -2.58 26.40 10.21
C GLN A 139 -2.75 27.89 10.50
N LYS A 140 -2.75 28.29 11.78
CA LYS A 140 -2.79 29.70 12.19
C LYS A 140 -1.56 30.47 11.70
N ALA A 141 -0.37 29.88 11.80
CA ALA A 141 0.87 30.47 11.30
C ALA A 141 0.82 30.72 9.79
N CYS A 142 0.35 29.73 9.01
CA CYS A 142 0.18 29.88 7.58
C CYS A 142 -0.79 31.01 7.22
N ALA A 143 -1.91 31.12 7.91
CA ALA A 143 -2.88 32.19 7.70
C ALA A 143 -2.27 33.56 8.04
N ALA A 144 -1.65 33.71 9.21
CA ALA A 144 -1.07 34.95 9.67
C ALA A 144 0.05 35.46 8.74
N VAL A 145 0.99 34.59 8.34
CA VAL A 145 2.09 34.93 7.43
C VAL A 145 1.56 35.31 6.04
N LYS A 146 0.60 34.54 5.51
CA LYS A 146 -0.07 34.90 4.25
C LYS A 146 -0.72 36.28 4.33
N ASP A 147 -1.52 36.54 5.37
CA ASP A 147 -2.30 37.76 5.52
C ASP A 147 -1.38 38.96 5.69
N GLU A 148 -0.27 38.86 6.43
CA GLU A 148 0.71 39.94 6.60
C GLU A 148 1.38 40.28 5.26
N PHE A 149 1.91 39.29 4.54
CA PHE A 149 2.74 39.56 3.35
C PHE A 149 1.95 39.75 2.05
N SER A 150 0.69 39.33 1.96
CA SER A 150 -0.11 39.37 0.73
C SER A 150 -0.27 40.81 0.16
N ASN A 151 -0.28 41.84 1.01
CA ASN A 151 -0.55 43.22 0.66
C ASN A 151 0.71 44.11 0.57
N TYR A 152 1.93 43.54 0.70
CA TYR A 152 3.17 44.33 0.70
C TYR A 152 3.38 45.12 -0.62
N SER A 153 3.02 44.53 -1.75
CA SER A 153 3.10 45.22 -3.04
C SER A 153 2.24 46.48 -3.12
N ALA A 154 1.13 46.54 -2.41
CA ALA A 154 0.29 47.75 -2.32
C ALA A 154 0.81 48.74 -1.26
N ARG A 155 1.31 48.19 -0.11
CA ARG A 155 1.72 48.98 1.06
C ARG A 155 3.10 49.62 0.90
N PHE A 156 4.07 48.92 0.27
CA PHE A 156 5.50 49.28 0.30
C PHE A 156 6.17 49.29 -1.08
N ASN A 157 5.46 49.67 -2.15
CA ASN A 157 5.98 49.65 -3.53
C ASN A 157 6.96 50.79 -3.90
N THR A 158 7.23 51.72 -2.98
CA THR A 158 8.25 52.73 -3.14
C THR A 158 9.01 52.96 -1.83
N PRO A 159 10.25 53.49 -1.87
CA PRO A 159 11.03 53.79 -0.66
C PRO A 159 10.29 54.72 0.32
N ALA A 160 9.56 55.69 -0.19
CA ALA A 160 8.79 56.60 0.65
C ALA A 160 7.68 55.91 1.42
N LYS A 161 7.07 54.87 0.87
CA LYS A 161 6.02 54.07 1.54
C LYS A 161 6.56 53.19 2.68
N LEU A 162 7.87 52.98 2.78
CA LEU A 162 8.48 52.28 3.94
C LEU A 162 8.26 53.09 5.23
N ASN A 163 8.02 54.39 5.16
CA ASN A 163 7.61 55.22 6.34
C ASN A 163 6.27 54.77 6.96
N ASN A 164 5.46 53.95 6.24
CA ASN A 164 4.21 53.39 6.74
C ASN A 164 4.39 52.03 7.44
N PHE A 165 5.63 51.61 7.63
CA PHE A 165 5.91 50.38 8.35
C PHE A 165 5.60 50.55 9.85
N THR A 166 4.77 49.67 10.39
CA THR A 166 4.23 49.79 11.75
C THR A 166 4.41 48.56 12.62
N LEU A 167 5.01 47.48 12.07
CA LEU A 167 5.25 46.28 12.89
C LEU A 167 6.25 46.62 14.00
N THR A 168 5.89 46.18 15.20
CA THR A 168 6.73 46.24 16.41
C THR A 168 7.71 45.06 16.43
N PHE A 169 8.74 45.17 17.28
CA PHE A 169 9.68 44.06 17.51
C PHE A 169 8.98 42.75 17.91
N ASP A 170 7.97 42.81 18.80
CA ASP A 170 7.21 41.64 19.27
C ASP A 170 6.40 40.99 18.14
N GLU A 171 5.83 41.81 17.23
CA GLU A 171 5.09 41.29 16.07
C GLU A 171 6.04 40.62 15.07
N ILE A 172 7.24 41.18 14.88
CA ILE A 172 8.27 40.58 14.03
C ILE A 172 8.78 39.26 14.66
N ASP A 173 8.95 39.20 15.97
CA ASP A 173 9.35 37.92 16.67
C ASP A 173 8.28 36.84 16.51
N LYS A 174 7.00 37.21 16.60
CA LYS A 174 5.91 36.27 16.27
C LYS A 174 5.95 35.79 14.82
N LEU A 175 6.27 36.68 13.86
CA LEU A 175 6.44 36.28 12.48
C LEU A 175 7.61 35.31 12.29
N VAL A 176 8.71 35.48 13.02
CA VAL A 176 9.84 34.52 13.04
C VAL A 176 9.38 33.14 13.46
N GLU A 177 8.65 33.05 14.58
CA GLU A 177 8.10 31.78 15.08
C GLU A 177 7.15 31.14 14.05
N GLN A 178 6.28 31.95 13.44
CA GLN A 178 5.33 31.47 12.43
C GLN A 178 6.02 30.99 11.14
N ILE A 179 7.05 31.71 10.67
CA ILE A 179 7.87 31.29 9.52
C ILE A 179 8.63 30.00 9.84
N ALA A 180 9.13 29.84 11.08
CA ALA A 180 9.78 28.60 11.52
C ALA A 180 8.82 27.40 11.48
N LEU A 181 7.56 27.58 11.89
CA LEU A 181 6.54 26.55 11.75
C LEU A 181 6.25 26.19 10.29
N ILE A 182 6.24 27.18 9.39
CA ILE A 182 6.06 26.92 7.94
C ILE A 182 7.25 26.13 7.37
N LYS A 183 8.48 26.46 7.79
CA LYS A 183 9.67 25.68 7.42
C LYS A 183 9.58 24.24 7.95
N ALA A 184 9.13 24.05 9.19
CA ALA A 184 8.93 22.72 9.77
C ALA A 184 7.91 21.88 8.95
N ILE A 185 6.85 22.50 8.41
CA ILE A 185 5.90 21.80 7.53
C ILE A 185 6.62 21.24 6.28
N ALA A 186 7.53 22.01 5.68
CA ALA A 186 8.31 21.55 4.55
C ALA A 186 9.20 20.34 4.92
N GLU A 187 9.83 20.39 6.08
CA GLU A 187 10.63 19.27 6.60
C GLU A 187 9.78 17.99 6.83
N TYR A 188 8.57 18.13 7.38
CA TYR A 188 7.64 17.01 7.48
C TYR A 188 7.21 16.45 6.14
N VAL A 189 7.02 17.29 5.13
CA VAL A 189 6.70 16.83 3.76
C VAL A 189 7.85 16.04 3.16
N THR A 190 9.09 16.50 3.35
CA THR A 190 10.30 15.76 2.95
C THR A 190 10.36 14.41 3.65
N PHE A 191 10.27 14.40 4.98
CA PHE A 191 10.24 13.17 5.80
C PHE A 191 9.18 12.18 5.30
N LYS A 192 7.94 12.66 5.09
CA LYS A 192 6.84 11.84 4.58
C LYS A 192 7.17 11.22 3.23
N THR A 193 7.68 12.03 2.31
CA THR A 193 7.97 11.61 0.93
C THR A 193 9.05 10.53 0.91
N ASP A 194 10.10 10.72 1.68
CA ASP A 194 11.26 9.83 1.69
C ASP A 194 11.01 8.52 2.42
N CYS A 195 10.11 8.52 3.43
CA CYS A 195 9.73 7.31 4.14
C CYS A 195 8.58 6.54 3.47
N ALA A 196 7.81 7.16 2.56
CA ALA A 196 6.55 6.64 2.04
C ALA A 196 6.65 5.21 1.49
N ASN A 197 7.69 4.90 0.72
CA ASN A 197 7.86 3.59 0.09
C ASN A 197 8.07 2.47 1.12
N ASN A 198 8.96 2.69 2.09
CA ASN A 198 9.24 1.68 3.12
C ASN A 198 8.06 1.54 4.07
N VAL A 199 7.41 2.64 4.45
CA VAL A 199 6.19 2.60 5.26
C VAL A 199 5.07 1.88 4.54
N SER A 200 4.81 2.17 3.26
CA SER A 200 3.80 1.48 2.46
C SER A 200 4.06 -0.02 2.36
N TYR A 201 5.33 -0.40 2.16
CA TYR A 201 5.72 -1.82 2.15
C TYR A 201 5.41 -2.51 3.48
N LEU A 202 5.85 -1.92 4.60
CA LEU A 202 5.67 -2.50 5.93
C LEU A 202 4.20 -2.50 6.39
N SER A 203 3.41 -1.52 6.00
CA SER A 203 1.96 -1.50 6.29
C SER A 203 1.22 -2.69 5.66
N ASN A 204 1.69 -3.21 4.52
CA ASN A 204 1.10 -4.39 3.88
C ASN A 204 1.41 -5.70 4.62
N ILE A 205 2.46 -5.73 5.43
CA ILE A 205 2.90 -6.95 6.14
C ILE A 205 2.62 -6.90 7.65
N GLU A 206 2.23 -5.75 8.16
CA GLU A 206 2.01 -5.49 9.59
C GLU A 206 1.03 -6.48 10.25
N PHE A 207 0.04 -6.95 9.51
CA PHE A 207 -1.01 -7.84 10.00
C PHE A 207 -0.69 -9.34 9.80
N ILE A 208 0.46 -9.66 9.18
CA ILE A 208 0.89 -11.04 8.98
C ILE A 208 1.52 -11.53 10.29
N ASP A 209 1.09 -12.69 10.78
CA ASP A 209 1.69 -13.30 11.97
C ASP A 209 3.03 -13.96 11.62
N LEU A 210 4.11 -13.25 11.88
CA LEU A 210 5.50 -13.69 11.69
C LEU A 210 6.20 -14.05 13.01
N GLY A 211 5.41 -14.18 14.08
CA GLY A 211 5.90 -14.50 15.41
C GLY A 211 6.29 -13.28 16.27
N ALA A 212 6.40 -13.53 17.58
CA ALA A 212 6.59 -12.47 18.57
C ALA A 212 7.88 -11.65 18.38
N ASN A 213 8.96 -12.28 17.93
CA ASN A 213 10.25 -11.59 17.72
C ASN A 213 10.16 -10.56 16.58
N PHE A 214 9.57 -10.93 15.44
CA PHE A 214 9.40 -10.00 14.32
C PHE A 214 8.48 -8.84 14.72
N LYS A 215 7.38 -9.14 15.41
CA LYS A 215 6.45 -8.12 15.91
C LYS A 215 7.14 -7.11 16.84
N GLN A 216 7.98 -7.59 17.77
CA GLN A 216 8.73 -6.72 18.67
C GLN A 216 9.69 -5.80 17.92
N LYS A 217 10.38 -6.30 16.90
CA LYS A 217 11.28 -5.50 16.05
C LYS A 217 10.52 -4.46 15.22
N LEU A 218 9.36 -4.83 14.68
CA LEU A 218 8.50 -3.91 13.94
C LEU A 218 8.02 -2.76 14.84
N GLU A 219 7.60 -3.05 16.09
CA GLU A 219 7.22 -2.01 17.05
C GLU A 219 8.41 -1.12 17.42
N ALA A 220 9.60 -1.68 17.57
CA ALA A 220 10.82 -0.88 17.79
C ALA A 220 11.13 0.06 16.62
N ALA A 221 10.90 -0.40 15.37
CA ALA A 221 11.07 0.44 14.20
C ALA A 221 9.99 1.54 14.10
N LYS A 222 8.76 1.27 14.54
CA LYS A 222 7.70 2.29 14.67
C LYS A 222 8.06 3.35 15.72
N GLU A 223 8.66 2.94 16.82
CA GLU A 223 9.09 3.88 17.87
C GLU A 223 10.23 4.77 17.36
N GLU A 224 11.17 4.22 16.57
CA GLU A 224 12.21 5.02 15.92
C GLU A 224 11.60 6.02 14.91
N PHE A 225 10.59 5.58 14.14
CA PHE A 225 9.82 6.47 13.26
C PHE A 225 9.18 7.62 14.04
N ARG A 226 8.51 7.36 15.18
CA ARG A 226 7.88 8.39 16.01
C ARG A 226 8.93 9.35 16.57
N SER A 227 10.02 8.83 17.11
CA SER A 227 11.13 9.62 17.63
C SER A 227 11.77 10.53 16.58
N ALA A 228 12.00 10.01 15.36
CA ALA A 228 12.54 10.79 14.27
C ALA A 228 11.56 11.87 13.79
N ARG A 229 10.27 11.54 13.65
CA ARG A 229 9.20 12.47 13.33
C ARG A 229 9.14 13.63 14.33
N ASP A 230 9.12 13.33 15.62
CA ASP A 230 8.97 14.33 16.67
C ASP A 230 10.20 15.23 16.76
N SER A 231 11.39 14.74 16.39
CA SER A 231 12.62 15.54 16.36
C SER A 231 12.60 16.68 15.33
N ILE A 232 11.70 16.65 14.33
CA ILE A 232 11.57 17.72 13.34
C ILE A 232 11.11 19.03 14.00
N LEU A 233 10.20 18.95 14.98
CA LEU A 233 9.78 20.15 15.75
C LEU A 233 10.92 20.80 16.53
N THR A 234 11.94 20.03 16.87
CA THR A 234 13.12 20.51 17.61
C THR A 234 14.28 20.91 16.70
N GLY A 235 14.04 20.95 15.37
CA GLY A 235 15.00 21.48 14.38
C GLY A 235 15.79 20.41 13.61
N THR A 236 15.45 19.13 13.72
CA THR A 236 16.03 18.10 12.84
C THR A 236 15.45 18.28 11.43
N SER A 237 16.32 18.21 10.39
CA SER A 237 15.82 18.24 9.01
C SER A 237 15.02 16.98 8.66
N GLY A 238 14.06 17.13 7.73
CA GLY A 238 13.24 16.02 7.24
C GLY A 238 14.09 14.90 6.62
N ASP A 239 15.15 15.25 5.88
CA ASP A 239 16.11 14.30 5.32
C ASP A 239 16.82 13.48 6.41
N ALA A 240 17.32 14.13 7.46
CA ALA A 240 18.01 13.43 8.54
C ALA A 240 17.07 12.51 9.32
N ALA A 241 15.85 12.97 9.60
CA ALA A 241 14.81 12.17 10.23
C ALA A 241 14.43 10.97 9.34
N ALA A 242 14.29 11.17 8.02
CA ALA A 242 13.98 10.13 7.06
C ALA A 242 15.11 9.09 6.95
N GLN A 243 16.37 9.51 6.94
CA GLN A 243 17.51 8.58 6.91
C GLN A 243 17.55 7.67 8.14
N ARG A 244 17.33 8.21 9.34
CA ARG A 244 17.23 7.42 10.58
C ARG A 244 16.10 6.39 10.49
N THR A 245 14.92 6.84 10.12
CA THR A 245 13.73 6.00 9.98
C THR A 245 13.97 4.91 8.95
N ASN A 246 14.37 5.26 7.73
CA ASN A 246 14.59 4.30 6.65
C ASN A 246 15.64 3.25 7.01
N GLY A 247 16.70 3.63 7.73
CA GLY A 247 17.69 2.68 8.22
C GLY A 247 17.12 1.61 9.18
N ALA A 248 16.09 1.95 9.97
CA ALA A 248 15.37 1.00 10.80
C ALA A 248 14.37 0.15 9.97
N LEU A 249 13.61 0.80 9.08
CA LEU A 249 12.59 0.15 8.26
C LEU A 249 13.20 -0.86 7.27
N GLU A 250 14.33 -0.54 6.67
CA GLU A 250 15.05 -1.43 5.74
C GLU A 250 15.52 -2.72 6.43
N LYS A 251 15.97 -2.66 7.67
CA LYS A 251 16.34 -3.86 8.43
C LYS A 251 15.15 -4.80 8.63
N ILE A 252 13.99 -4.25 8.96
CA ILE A 252 12.76 -5.04 9.12
C ILE A 252 12.31 -5.62 7.79
N LYS A 253 12.41 -4.83 6.72
CA LYS A 253 12.09 -5.27 5.36
C LYS A 253 13.00 -6.40 4.90
N ASP A 254 14.32 -6.30 5.13
CA ASP A 254 15.27 -7.37 4.79
C ASP A 254 15.01 -8.65 5.61
N GLU A 255 14.66 -8.53 6.88
CA GLU A 255 14.26 -9.67 7.70
C GLU A 255 12.99 -10.34 7.16
N TYR A 256 11.97 -9.54 6.82
CA TYR A 256 10.76 -10.05 6.18
C TYR A 256 11.06 -10.79 4.87
N ILE A 257 11.90 -10.20 4.02
CA ILE A 257 12.31 -10.80 2.75
C ILE A 257 12.95 -12.17 2.98
N GLY A 258 13.82 -12.29 3.98
CA GLY A 258 14.44 -13.56 4.36
C GLY A 258 13.40 -14.60 4.78
N ILE A 259 12.51 -14.26 5.70
CA ILE A 259 11.43 -15.14 6.19
C ILE A 259 10.52 -15.56 5.03
N TYR A 260 10.09 -14.58 4.22
CA TYR A 260 9.21 -14.85 3.09
C TYR A 260 9.83 -15.79 2.06
N PHE A 261 11.11 -15.55 1.71
CA PHE A 261 11.82 -16.32 0.71
C PHE A 261 12.01 -17.77 1.16
N ASP A 262 12.34 -17.99 2.43
CA ASP A 262 12.48 -19.32 3.01
C ASP A 262 11.14 -20.07 3.09
N GLU A 263 10.07 -19.39 3.49
CA GLU A 263 8.73 -20.01 3.51
C GLU A 263 8.21 -20.27 2.09
N HIS A 264 8.45 -19.38 1.14
CA HIS A 264 8.08 -19.58 -0.25
C HIS A 264 8.73 -20.86 -0.83
N LYS A 265 10.03 -21.08 -0.56
CA LYS A 265 10.73 -22.30 -0.98
C LYS A 265 10.14 -23.56 -0.38
N LYS A 266 9.66 -23.53 0.87
CA LYS A 266 9.00 -24.65 1.51
C LYS A 266 7.63 -24.97 0.91
N LYS A 267 6.97 -23.98 0.30
CA LYS A 267 5.58 -24.05 -0.18
C LYS A 267 5.45 -24.18 -1.70
N ARG A 268 6.56 -24.13 -2.43
CA ARG A 268 6.59 -24.20 -3.89
C ARG A 268 7.62 -25.22 -4.35
N LEU A 269 7.27 -25.95 -5.40
CA LEU A 269 8.19 -26.85 -6.07
C LEU A 269 9.28 -26.08 -6.79
N ASP A 270 10.51 -26.52 -6.67
CA ASP A 270 11.62 -26.05 -7.48
C ASP A 270 11.60 -26.64 -8.91
N ILE A 271 12.64 -26.40 -9.70
CA ILE A 271 12.72 -26.85 -11.09
C ILE A 271 12.85 -28.39 -11.19
N ASP A 272 13.55 -29.03 -10.25
CA ASP A 272 13.77 -30.46 -10.26
C ASP A 272 12.51 -31.19 -9.76
N ASP A 273 11.88 -30.69 -8.73
CA ASP A 273 10.58 -31.14 -8.25
C ASP A 273 9.49 -30.96 -9.32
N ALA A 274 9.51 -29.87 -10.07
CA ALA A 274 8.59 -29.64 -11.19
C ALA A 274 8.74 -30.71 -12.27
N ARG A 275 9.98 -31.06 -12.62
CA ARG A 275 10.28 -32.15 -13.57
C ARG A 275 9.81 -33.50 -13.04
N ARG A 276 10.03 -33.76 -11.74
CA ARG A 276 9.57 -34.97 -11.09
C ARG A 276 8.05 -35.07 -11.09
N ARG A 277 7.35 -34.00 -10.75
CA ARG A 277 5.89 -33.92 -10.85
C ARG A 277 5.40 -34.26 -12.26
N GLY A 278 6.05 -33.67 -13.29
CA GLY A 278 5.74 -33.97 -14.70
C GLY A 278 5.87 -35.44 -15.03
N LYS A 279 6.98 -36.08 -14.60
CA LYS A 279 7.18 -37.54 -14.78
C LYS A 279 6.10 -38.37 -14.08
N LEU A 280 5.68 -38.01 -12.85
CA LEU A 280 4.59 -38.69 -12.17
C LEU A 280 3.26 -38.53 -12.92
N GLN A 281 2.96 -37.34 -13.45
CA GLN A 281 1.74 -37.08 -14.21
C GLN A 281 1.65 -37.91 -15.50
N GLU A 282 2.80 -38.21 -16.12
CA GLU A 282 2.94 -38.99 -17.34
C GLU A 282 3.27 -40.48 -17.07
N SER A 283 3.34 -40.88 -15.79
CA SER A 283 3.68 -42.25 -15.45
C SER A 283 2.67 -43.24 -15.98
N LEU A 284 3.18 -44.44 -16.38
CA LEU A 284 2.33 -45.53 -16.84
C LEU A 284 1.34 -45.97 -15.76
N ALA A 285 1.74 -45.96 -14.50
CA ALA A 285 0.89 -46.29 -13.37
C ALA A 285 -0.35 -45.37 -13.33
N LEU A 286 -0.15 -44.07 -13.39
CA LEU A 286 -1.25 -43.11 -13.36
C LEU A 286 -2.10 -43.16 -14.65
N ALA A 287 -1.48 -43.39 -15.81
CA ALA A 287 -2.19 -43.58 -17.07
C ALA A 287 -3.10 -44.80 -17.03
N ASN A 288 -2.61 -45.94 -16.44
CA ASN A 288 -3.38 -47.13 -16.25
C ASN A 288 -4.56 -46.91 -15.27
N LEU A 289 -4.33 -46.23 -14.14
CA LEU A 289 -5.39 -45.87 -13.18
C LEU A 289 -6.49 -45.04 -13.83
N ARG A 290 -6.12 -44.05 -14.66
CA ARG A 290 -7.09 -43.20 -15.39
C ARG A 290 -7.97 -44.05 -16.33
N LYS A 291 -7.41 -45.05 -16.97
CA LYS A 291 -8.18 -45.99 -17.82
C LYS A 291 -9.08 -46.88 -16.97
N LEU A 292 -8.54 -47.47 -15.92
CA LEU A 292 -9.27 -48.34 -15.00
C LEU A 292 -10.44 -47.65 -14.30
N ARG A 293 -10.42 -46.31 -14.18
CA ARG A 293 -11.49 -45.52 -13.60
C ARG A 293 -12.87 -45.79 -14.24
N SER A 294 -12.90 -46.21 -15.48
CA SER A 294 -14.14 -46.53 -16.21
C SER A 294 -14.81 -47.86 -15.77
N ILE A 295 -14.14 -48.64 -14.92
CA ILE A 295 -14.70 -49.88 -14.37
C ILE A 295 -15.46 -49.57 -13.07
N GLU A 296 -16.76 -49.81 -13.07
CA GLU A 296 -17.69 -49.38 -12.00
C GLU A 296 -17.36 -49.86 -10.60
N ILE A 297 -16.75 -51.04 -10.47
CA ILE A 297 -16.38 -51.64 -9.17
C ILE A 297 -15.21 -50.93 -8.50
N LEU A 298 -14.45 -50.10 -9.25
CA LEU A 298 -13.30 -49.38 -8.74
C LEU A 298 -13.70 -47.95 -8.30
N SER A 299 -13.36 -47.64 -7.05
CA SER A 299 -13.69 -46.31 -6.50
C SER A 299 -12.77 -45.21 -7.06
N ALA A 300 -13.30 -44.31 -7.88
CA ALA A 300 -12.54 -43.22 -8.43
C ALA A 300 -12.12 -42.15 -7.41
N ALA A 301 -12.68 -42.14 -6.19
CA ALA A 301 -12.46 -41.08 -5.18
C ALA A 301 -10.97 -40.92 -4.80
N LYS A 302 -10.24 -42.04 -4.58
CA LYS A 302 -8.82 -42.00 -4.23
C LYS A 302 -7.96 -41.43 -5.37
N LEU A 303 -8.24 -41.84 -6.61
CA LEU A 303 -7.56 -41.31 -7.80
C LEU A 303 -7.81 -39.80 -7.96
N THR A 304 -9.06 -39.38 -7.83
CA THR A 304 -9.42 -37.98 -7.88
C THR A 304 -8.67 -37.16 -6.82
N LYS A 305 -8.53 -37.72 -5.60
CA LYS A 305 -7.79 -37.06 -4.52
C LYS A 305 -6.29 -36.93 -4.86
N ILE A 306 -5.67 -37.97 -5.41
CA ILE A 306 -4.27 -37.96 -5.86
C ILE A 306 -4.09 -36.88 -6.94
N GLU A 307 -4.98 -36.80 -7.93
CA GLU A 307 -4.92 -35.82 -9.01
C GLU A 307 -5.10 -34.40 -8.48
N GLN A 308 -5.99 -34.19 -7.53
CA GLN A 308 -6.18 -32.89 -6.88
C GLN A 308 -4.96 -32.46 -6.06
N ASP A 309 -4.42 -33.37 -5.23
CA ASP A 309 -3.23 -33.11 -4.41
C ASP A 309 -2.03 -32.75 -5.32
N MET A 310 -1.85 -33.49 -6.42
CA MET A 310 -0.81 -33.18 -7.42
C MET A 310 -1.00 -31.82 -8.10
N ALA A 311 -2.24 -31.45 -8.42
CA ALA A 311 -2.57 -30.16 -9.03
C ALA A 311 -2.35 -28.98 -8.06
N ASN A 312 -2.51 -29.23 -6.75
CA ASN A 312 -2.31 -28.23 -5.71
C ASN A 312 -0.83 -27.91 -5.44
N LEU A 313 0.09 -28.79 -5.84
CA LEU A 313 1.54 -28.55 -5.76
C LEU A 313 1.97 -27.56 -6.84
N LYS A 314 1.98 -26.28 -6.49
CA LYS A 314 2.35 -25.21 -7.41
C LYS A 314 3.86 -25.09 -7.57
N VAL A 315 4.30 -24.81 -8.80
CA VAL A 315 5.70 -24.56 -9.16
C VAL A 315 5.98 -23.07 -9.08
N CYS A 316 7.07 -22.69 -8.44
CA CYS A 316 7.61 -21.33 -8.53
C CYS A 316 9.06 -21.32 -8.03
N TYR A 317 10.01 -21.17 -8.94
CA TYR A 317 11.45 -21.14 -8.67
C TYR A 317 12.15 -19.86 -9.16
N GLU A 318 11.41 -18.96 -9.80
CA GLU A 318 11.95 -17.73 -10.40
C GLU A 318 12.12 -16.59 -9.40
N LEU A 319 11.47 -16.69 -8.23
CA LEU A 319 11.50 -15.63 -7.22
C LEU A 319 12.91 -15.35 -6.73
N THR A 320 13.29 -14.09 -6.75
CA THR A 320 14.54 -13.57 -6.20
C THR A 320 14.32 -12.65 -5.00
N PRO A 321 15.25 -12.57 -4.05
CA PRO A 321 15.16 -11.58 -2.95
C PRO A 321 15.09 -10.14 -3.44
N THR A 322 15.65 -9.85 -4.62
CA THR A 322 15.63 -8.49 -5.20
C THR A 322 14.22 -8.05 -5.62
N GLU A 323 13.43 -8.96 -6.17
CA GLU A 323 12.03 -8.68 -6.52
C GLU A 323 11.20 -8.37 -5.27
N LEU A 324 11.47 -9.07 -4.17
CA LEU A 324 10.82 -8.82 -2.89
C LEU A 324 11.17 -7.45 -2.27
N LYS A 325 12.18 -6.75 -2.75
CA LYS A 325 12.44 -5.36 -2.33
C LYS A 325 11.38 -4.38 -2.83
N THR A 326 10.70 -4.72 -3.91
CA THR A 326 9.65 -3.88 -4.50
C THR A 326 8.24 -4.34 -4.18
N THR A 327 8.04 -5.64 -3.93
CA THR A 327 6.74 -6.22 -3.60
C THR A 327 6.84 -7.10 -2.36
N HIS A 328 5.81 -7.10 -1.51
CA HIS A 328 5.78 -7.93 -0.31
C HIS A 328 5.30 -9.37 -0.57
N ILE A 329 4.91 -9.70 -1.79
CA ILE A 329 4.50 -11.04 -2.23
C ILE A 329 5.20 -11.42 -3.53
N CYS A 330 5.30 -12.71 -3.81
CA CYS A 330 5.89 -13.21 -5.04
C CYS A 330 5.11 -12.72 -6.28
N PRO A 331 5.74 -12.03 -7.24
CA PRO A 331 5.06 -11.55 -8.45
C PRO A 331 4.65 -12.69 -9.40
N HIS A 332 5.29 -13.88 -9.29
CA HIS A 332 5.07 -15.01 -10.20
C HIS A 332 3.90 -15.90 -9.76
N CYS A 333 3.76 -16.19 -8.46
CA CYS A 333 2.75 -17.12 -7.97
C CYS A 333 1.78 -16.53 -6.95
N HIS A 334 1.97 -15.27 -6.57
CA HIS A 334 1.15 -14.52 -5.61
C HIS A 334 0.94 -15.25 -4.26
N TYR A 335 1.94 -16.05 -3.84
CA TYR A 335 1.91 -16.70 -2.54
C TYR A 335 1.87 -15.66 -1.43
N ASN A 336 0.98 -15.86 -0.45
CA ASN A 336 0.91 -15.04 0.75
C ASN A 336 1.30 -15.90 1.97
N LEU A 337 2.10 -15.36 2.89
CA LEU A 337 2.50 -16.06 4.13
C LEU A 337 1.32 -16.46 5.02
N GLY A 338 0.19 -15.76 4.92
CA GLY A 338 -1.07 -16.11 5.61
C GLY A 338 -1.80 -17.32 5.03
N ASP A 339 -1.41 -17.81 3.83
CA ASP A 339 -2.08 -18.90 3.15
C ASP A 339 -1.78 -20.25 3.84
N GLN A 340 -2.84 -21.03 4.10
CA GLN A 340 -2.73 -22.39 4.66
C GLN A 340 -2.26 -23.41 3.59
N VAL A 341 -1.06 -23.23 3.08
CA VAL A 341 -0.46 -24.11 2.08
C VAL A 341 0.47 -25.11 2.78
N PRO A 342 0.33 -26.44 2.54
CA PRO A 342 1.23 -27.41 3.11
C PRO A 342 2.65 -27.30 2.54
N ASN A 343 3.65 -27.78 3.27
CA ASN A 343 5.01 -27.88 2.76
C ASN A 343 5.06 -28.88 1.60
N VAL A 344 5.86 -28.59 0.58
CA VAL A 344 6.01 -29.45 -0.58
C VAL A 344 7.00 -30.61 -0.35
N ALA A 345 7.87 -30.46 0.64
CA ALA A 345 8.83 -31.50 0.98
C ALA A 345 8.14 -32.86 1.29
N GLY A 346 8.57 -33.92 0.62
CA GLY A 346 8.02 -35.26 0.77
C GLY A 346 6.63 -35.50 0.14
N GLN A 347 5.97 -34.43 -0.38
CA GLN A 347 4.64 -34.60 -1.00
C GLN A 347 4.69 -35.41 -2.29
N LEU A 348 5.74 -35.23 -3.10
CA LEU A 348 5.93 -36.03 -4.32
C LEU A 348 6.21 -37.51 -4.01
N ASP A 349 7.00 -37.81 -2.96
CA ASP A 349 7.24 -39.17 -2.50
C ASP A 349 5.94 -39.83 -2.02
N ASN A 350 5.16 -39.08 -1.24
CA ASN A 350 3.86 -39.54 -0.79
C ASN A 350 2.88 -39.82 -1.93
N LEU A 351 2.86 -38.96 -2.95
CA LEU A 351 2.03 -39.18 -4.14
C LEU A 351 2.46 -40.38 -4.92
N ASP A 352 3.76 -40.64 -5.08
CA ASP A 352 4.32 -41.78 -5.75
C ASP A 352 3.87 -43.08 -5.05
N ILE A 353 4.06 -43.18 -3.73
CA ILE A 353 3.61 -44.29 -2.90
C ILE A 353 2.09 -44.51 -3.04
N ARG A 354 1.30 -43.46 -2.95
CA ARG A 354 -0.17 -43.55 -3.07
C ARG A 354 -0.64 -44.00 -4.45
N ILE A 355 0.09 -43.67 -5.51
CA ILE A 355 -0.18 -44.16 -6.86
C ILE A 355 0.08 -45.68 -6.90
N ASP A 356 1.21 -46.14 -6.38
CA ASP A 356 1.57 -47.55 -6.35
C ASP A 356 0.61 -48.40 -5.46
N ASP A 357 0.26 -47.85 -4.29
CA ASP A 357 -0.73 -48.46 -3.41
C ASP A 357 -2.09 -48.58 -4.11
N LEU A 358 -2.52 -47.57 -4.85
CA LEU A 358 -3.80 -47.60 -5.55
C LEU A 358 -3.78 -48.57 -6.73
N VAL A 359 -2.66 -48.70 -7.45
CA VAL A 359 -2.45 -49.74 -8.47
C VAL A 359 -2.60 -51.10 -7.87
N THR A 360 -1.95 -51.36 -6.74
CA THR A 360 -2.00 -52.62 -6.02
C THR A 360 -3.42 -52.95 -5.51
N GLU A 361 -4.07 -51.98 -4.88
CA GLU A 361 -5.45 -52.11 -4.38
C GLU A 361 -6.44 -52.41 -5.51
N TRP A 362 -6.36 -51.72 -6.62
CA TRP A 362 -7.27 -51.92 -7.74
C TRP A 362 -6.98 -53.25 -8.46
N THR A 363 -5.70 -53.63 -8.59
CA THR A 363 -5.30 -54.94 -9.11
C THR A 363 -5.92 -56.04 -8.30
N GLN A 364 -5.77 -56.01 -6.96
CA GLN A 364 -6.30 -56.99 -6.05
C GLN A 364 -7.83 -57.06 -6.06
N THR A 365 -8.47 -55.87 -6.15
CA THR A 365 -9.94 -55.77 -6.25
C THR A 365 -10.44 -56.45 -7.53
N LEU A 366 -9.78 -56.24 -8.66
CA LEU A 366 -10.12 -56.88 -9.93
C LEU A 366 -9.88 -58.41 -9.84
N LEU A 367 -8.74 -58.85 -9.35
CA LEU A 367 -8.44 -60.26 -9.21
C LEU A 367 -9.44 -61.00 -8.30
N ASN A 368 -9.75 -60.44 -7.15
CA ASN A 368 -10.72 -61.01 -6.21
C ASN A 368 -12.12 -61.09 -6.86
N THR A 369 -12.52 -60.00 -7.59
CA THR A 369 -13.83 -60.00 -8.25
C THR A 369 -13.93 -61.01 -9.39
N ILE A 370 -12.88 -61.13 -10.20
CA ILE A 370 -12.83 -62.07 -11.34
C ILE A 370 -12.75 -63.51 -10.89
N SER A 371 -12.11 -63.76 -9.74
CA SER A 371 -12.00 -65.11 -9.14
C SER A 371 -13.25 -65.56 -8.40
N ASP A 372 -14.25 -64.67 -8.21
CA ASP A 372 -15.55 -65.06 -7.64
C ASP A 372 -16.21 -66.11 -8.57
N PRO A 373 -16.68 -67.26 -8.09
CA PRO A 373 -17.24 -68.34 -8.91
C PRO A 373 -18.35 -67.88 -9.86
N ILE A 374 -19.17 -66.94 -9.43
CA ILE A 374 -20.28 -66.46 -10.24
C ILE A 374 -19.77 -65.59 -11.40
N VAL A 375 -18.78 -64.71 -11.12
CA VAL A 375 -18.14 -63.87 -12.14
C VAL A 375 -17.32 -64.73 -13.11
N ALA A 376 -16.57 -65.69 -12.57
CA ALA A 376 -15.77 -66.61 -13.38
C ALA A 376 -16.61 -67.43 -14.36
N SER A 377 -17.86 -67.79 -13.99
CA SER A 377 -18.76 -68.50 -14.90
C SER A 377 -19.18 -67.68 -16.13
N GLN A 378 -19.15 -66.35 -16.02
CA GLN A 378 -19.46 -65.43 -17.17
C GLN A 378 -18.37 -65.42 -18.22
N LYS A 379 -17.19 -65.94 -17.94
CA LYS A 379 -16.05 -66.00 -18.84
C LYS A 379 -16.38 -66.83 -20.12
N GLU A 380 -17.21 -67.85 -20.00
CA GLU A 380 -17.64 -68.69 -21.12
C GLU A 380 -18.39 -67.92 -22.20
N TYR A 381 -18.96 -66.75 -21.86
CA TYR A 381 -19.70 -65.89 -22.80
C TYR A 381 -18.83 -64.81 -23.48
N LEU A 382 -17.53 -64.72 -23.14
CA LEU A 382 -16.58 -63.82 -23.73
C LEU A 382 -15.99 -64.37 -25.02
N SER A 383 -15.47 -63.48 -25.91
CA SER A 383 -14.70 -63.97 -27.08
C SER A 383 -13.40 -64.67 -26.64
N VAL A 384 -12.85 -65.55 -27.48
CA VAL A 384 -11.61 -66.27 -27.19
C VAL A 384 -10.46 -65.34 -26.85
N GLU A 385 -10.37 -64.19 -27.54
CA GLU A 385 -9.36 -63.15 -27.31
C GLU A 385 -9.55 -62.50 -25.93
N GLN A 386 -10.81 -62.18 -25.56
CA GLN A 386 -11.12 -61.62 -24.25
C GLN A 386 -10.83 -62.63 -23.12
N GLN A 387 -11.20 -63.90 -23.28
CA GLN A 387 -10.89 -64.97 -22.33
C GLN A 387 -9.38 -65.04 -22.08
N LYS A 388 -8.58 -65.04 -23.15
CA LYS A 388 -7.12 -65.08 -23.06
C LYS A 388 -6.55 -63.91 -22.24
N VAL A 389 -7.00 -62.68 -22.48
CA VAL A 389 -6.54 -61.49 -21.72
C VAL A 389 -6.88 -61.58 -20.24
N ILE A 390 -8.06 -62.14 -19.90
CA ILE A 390 -8.46 -62.35 -18.52
C ILE A 390 -7.61 -63.45 -17.88
N ASP A 391 -7.32 -64.59 -18.60
CA ASP A 391 -6.48 -65.64 -18.12
C ASP A 391 -5.02 -65.19 -17.90
N ASP A 392 -4.47 -64.44 -18.81
CA ASP A 392 -3.14 -63.85 -18.69
C ASP A 392 -3.06 -62.91 -17.47
N PHE A 393 -4.10 -62.14 -17.22
CA PHE A 393 -4.18 -61.26 -16.05
C PHE A 393 -4.26 -62.04 -14.73
N ILE A 394 -5.09 -63.10 -14.67
CA ILE A 394 -5.20 -63.97 -13.48
C ILE A 394 -3.87 -64.70 -13.26
N ALA A 395 -3.24 -65.23 -14.30
CA ALA A 395 -2.00 -65.96 -14.18
C ALA A 395 -0.81 -65.10 -13.75
N SER A 396 -0.75 -63.85 -14.23
CA SER A 396 0.31 -62.92 -13.85
C SER A 396 0.11 -62.31 -12.45
N GLY A 397 -1.12 -62.19 -12.00
CA GLY A 397 -1.48 -61.50 -10.76
C GLY A 397 -1.16 -59.99 -10.79
N THR A 398 -0.83 -59.45 -11.95
CA THR A 398 -0.45 -58.02 -12.13
C THR A 398 -1.17 -57.44 -13.34
N LEU A 399 -1.44 -56.14 -13.30
CA LEU A 399 -1.97 -55.44 -14.47
C LEU A 399 -1.00 -55.53 -15.67
N PRO A 400 -1.52 -55.54 -16.91
CA PRO A 400 -0.65 -55.42 -18.06
C PRO A 400 0.15 -54.10 -17.97
N GLN A 401 1.39 -54.12 -18.48
CA GLN A 401 2.28 -52.97 -18.43
C GLN A 401 1.58 -51.70 -18.93
N ARG A 402 0.75 -51.82 -19.95
CA ARG A 402 -0.13 -50.79 -20.46
C ARG A 402 -1.55 -51.32 -20.56
N VAL A 403 -2.43 -50.75 -19.73
CA VAL A 403 -3.87 -51.01 -19.79
C VAL A 403 -4.43 -50.36 -21.07
N ASP A 404 -4.98 -51.16 -21.95
CA ASP A 404 -5.62 -50.70 -23.18
C ASP A 404 -7.16 -50.79 -23.11
N ASP A 405 -7.81 -50.29 -24.12
CA ASP A 405 -9.28 -50.30 -24.17
C ASP A 405 -9.85 -51.68 -24.37
N PHE A 406 -9.05 -52.63 -24.93
CA PHE A 406 -9.47 -54.02 -25.08
C PHE A 406 -9.52 -54.73 -23.72
N PHE A 407 -8.51 -54.57 -22.90
CA PHE A 407 -8.50 -55.04 -21.51
C PHE A 407 -9.70 -54.49 -20.70
N ILE A 408 -9.95 -53.16 -20.81
CA ILE A 408 -11.09 -52.55 -20.10
C ILE A 408 -12.40 -53.17 -20.56
N LYS A 409 -12.63 -53.32 -21.90
CA LYS A 409 -13.84 -53.91 -22.45
C LYS A 409 -13.99 -55.37 -22.05
N ALA A 410 -12.90 -56.18 -21.94
CA ALA A 410 -12.94 -57.57 -21.51
C ALA A 410 -13.38 -57.64 -20.04
N ILE A 411 -12.84 -56.80 -19.16
CA ILE A 411 -13.26 -56.72 -17.74
C ILE A 411 -14.71 -56.29 -17.62
N GLN A 412 -15.11 -55.20 -18.34
CA GLN A 412 -16.50 -54.72 -18.32
C GLN A 412 -17.49 -55.74 -18.86
N ALA A 413 -17.13 -56.52 -19.91
CA ALA A 413 -17.97 -57.57 -20.45
C ALA A 413 -18.14 -58.73 -19.46
N LEU A 414 -17.06 -59.10 -18.73
CA LEU A 414 -17.10 -60.11 -17.69
C LEU A 414 -18.01 -59.70 -16.51
N LEU A 415 -17.99 -58.39 -16.17
CA LEU A 415 -18.81 -57.81 -15.11
C LEU A 415 -20.24 -57.48 -15.57
N LYS A 416 -20.54 -57.61 -16.86
CA LYS A 416 -21.84 -57.26 -17.45
C LYS A 416 -22.90 -58.26 -16.95
N GLY A 417 -23.93 -57.76 -16.33
CA GLY A 417 -24.98 -58.61 -15.72
C GLY A 417 -25.00 -58.52 -14.19
N PHE A 418 -24.04 -57.84 -13.60
CA PHE A 418 -24.07 -57.51 -12.18
C PHE A 418 -24.64 -56.11 -11.98
N GLU A 419 -25.55 -55.96 -11.02
CA GLU A 419 -26.07 -54.67 -10.57
C GLU A 419 -25.22 -54.17 -9.39
N PRO A 420 -24.39 -53.13 -9.57
CA PRO A 420 -23.65 -52.56 -8.45
C PRO A 420 -24.61 -51.83 -7.51
N VAL A 421 -24.52 -52.17 -6.22
CA VAL A 421 -25.20 -51.43 -5.15
C VAL A 421 -24.16 -50.62 -4.41
N VAL A 422 -24.13 -49.31 -4.69
CA VAL A 422 -23.21 -48.42 -4.00
C VAL A 422 -23.80 -48.04 -2.65
N VAL A 423 -23.06 -48.36 -1.57
CA VAL A 423 -23.41 -48.01 -0.20
C VAL A 423 -22.40 -46.96 0.27
N ASP A 424 -22.91 -45.80 0.71
CA ASP A 424 -22.08 -44.78 1.32
C ASP A 424 -21.52 -45.28 2.66
N ALA A 425 -20.17 -45.30 2.78
CA ALA A 425 -19.49 -45.76 3.98
C ALA A 425 -19.92 -44.99 5.23
N LYS A 426 -20.14 -43.69 5.10
CA LYS A 426 -20.58 -42.81 6.19
C LYS A 426 -22.01 -43.14 6.63
N ASP A 427 -22.93 -43.32 5.68
CA ASP A 427 -24.31 -43.70 5.97
C ASP A 427 -24.36 -45.11 6.63
N LEU A 428 -23.54 -46.07 6.15
CA LEU A 428 -23.41 -47.39 6.76
C LEU A 428 -22.88 -47.31 8.19
N MET A 429 -21.80 -46.56 8.41
CA MET A 429 -21.21 -46.36 9.75
C MET A 429 -22.17 -45.65 10.69
N ASP A 430 -22.87 -44.60 10.23
CA ASP A 430 -23.88 -43.89 11.01
C ASP A 430 -25.04 -44.81 11.45
N LYS A 431 -25.41 -45.78 10.62
CA LYS A 431 -26.43 -46.76 10.96
C LYS A 431 -25.90 -47.83 11.93
N LEU A 432 -24.64 -48.29 11.75
CA LEU A 432 -24.00 -49.26 12.63
C LEU A 432 -23.75 -48.70 14.03
N THR A 433 -23.31 -47.44 14.13
CA THR A 433 -23.03 -46.80 15.43
C THR A 433 -24.28 -46.50 16.26
N LYS A 434 -25.46 -46.50 15.65
CA LYS A 434 -26.75 -46.37 16.33
C LYS A 434 -27.28 -47.69 16.89
N LEU A 435 -26.64 -48.79 16.57
CA LEU A 435 -27.05 -50.10 17.10
C LEU A 435 -26.64 -50.21 18.58
N PRO A 436 -27.50 -50.73 19.48
CA PRO A 436 -27.13 -50.96 20.86
C PRO A 436 -26.11 -52.12 20.96
N PRO A 437 -25.37 -52.21 22.05
CA PRO A 437 -24.50 -53.38 22.31
C PRO A 437 -25.29 -54.70 22.22
N MET A 438 -24.79 -55.67 21.45
CA MET A 438 -25.46 -56.94 21.17
C MET A 438 -24.46 -58.06 20.98
N ASP A 439 -24.92 -59.28 21.04
CA ASP A 439 -24.10 -60.47 20.73
C ASP A 439 -23.81 -60.57 19.21
N GLU A 440 -22.84 -61.44 18.87
CA GLU A 440 -22.34 -61.63 17.50
C GLU A 440 -23.47 -62.07 16.53
N THR A 441 -24.35 -62.94 16.98
CA THR A 441 -25.44 -63.51 16.15
C THR A 441 -26.45 -62.44 15.81
N THR A 442 -26.84 -61.64 16.80
CA THR A 442 -27.76 -60.51 16.63
C THR A 442 -27.14 -59.43 15.77
N PHE A 443 -25.81 -59.15 15.92
CA PHE A 443 -25.11 -58.21 15.09
C PHE A 443 -25.09 -58.61 13.61
N LYS A 444 -24.76 -59.88 13.33
CA LYS A 444 -24.79 -60.43 11.95
C LYS A 444 -26.18 -60.32 11.34
N GLN A 445 -27.23 -60.58 12.12
CA GLN A 445 -28.62 -60.45 11.65
C GLN A 445 -28.94 -59.00 11.32
N LYS A 446 -28.60 -58.05 12.20
CA LYS A 446 -28.81 -56.61 11.96
C LYS A 446 -28.02 -56.08 10.78
N LEU A 447 -26.79 -56.51 10.59
CA LEU A 447 -25.99 -56.16 9.43
C LEU A 447 -26.64 -56.70 8.13
N ASN A 448 -27.13 -57.92 8.13
CA ASN A 448 -27.84 -58.49 6.99
C ASN A 448 -29.16 -57.71 6.71
N GLU A 449 -29.91 -57.32 7.73
CA GLU A 449 -31.11 -56.47 7.56
C GLU A 449 -30.78 -55.10 6.93
N LEU A 450 -29.66 -54.47 7.35
CA LEU A 450 -29.19 -53.21 6.76
C LEU A 450 -28.79 -53.40 5.29
N ILE A 451 -28.05 -54.48 4.99
CA ILE A 451 -27.66 -54.80 3.62
C ILE A 451 -28.89 -55.08 2.75
N ALA A 452 -29.85 -55.88 3.27
CA ALA A 452 -31.11 -56.15 2.60
C ALA A 452 -31.89 -54.89 2.30
N GLY A 453 -31.81 -53.86 3.16
CA GLY A 453 -32.40 -52.54 2.93
C GLY A 453 -31.82 -51.81 1.68
N TYR A 454 -30.50 -51.93 1.44
CA TYR A 454 -29.87 -51.38 0.25
C TYR A 454 -30.09 -52.20 -1.03
N THR A 455 -30.39 -53.47 -0.89
CA THR A 455 -30.56 -54.42 -2.01
C THR A 455 -32.01 -54.70 -2.36
N LYS A 456 -32.95 -54.09 -1.66
CA LYS A 456 -34.41 -54.38 -1.80
C LYS A 456 -34.89 -54.14 -3.24
N GLY A 457 -35.50 -55.17 -3.83
CA GLY A 457 -36.08 -55.12 -5.19
C GLY A 457 -35.09 -55.45 -6.30
N LYS A 458 -33.89 -55.92 -5.98
CA LYS A 458 -32.84 -56.28 -6.93
C LYS A 458 -32.62 -57.82 -6.91
N ASP A 459 -32.10 -58.38 -8.01
CA ASP A 459 -31.81 -59.81 -8.15
C ASP A 459 -30.56 -60.18 -7.29
N GLU A 460 -30.76 -60.91 -6.20
CA GLU A 460 -29.69 -61.28 -5.25
C GLU A 460 -28.53 -62.03 -5.92
N GLY A 461 -28.76 -62.75 -7.00
CA GLY A 461 -27.73 -63.48 -7.74
C GLY A 461 -26.80 -62.53 -8.57
N LYS A 462 -27.24 -61.30 -8.82
CA LYS A 462 -26.51 -60.33 -9.66
C LYS A 462 -25.97 -59.13 -8.89
N LEU A 463 -26.20 -59.09 -7.58
CA LEU A 463 -25.82 -57.93 -6.78
C LEU A 463 -24.35 -57.92 -6.38
N ARG A 464 -23.73 -56.78 -6.44
CA ARG A 464 -22.43 -56.48 -5.87
C ARG A 464 -22.51 -55.22 -5.02
N ILE A 465 -22.18 -55.34 -3.76
CA ILE A 465 -22.20 -54.25 -2.81
C ILE A 465 -20.83 -53.56 -2.87
N ILE A 466 -20.82 -52.28 -3.17
CA ILE A 466 -19.64 -51.44 -3.20
C ILE A 466 -19.80 -50.39 -2.09
N VAL A 467 -18.91 -50.43 -1.09
CA VAL A 467 -18.86 -49.40 -0.04
C VAL A 467 -17.94 -48.31 -0.50
N LYS A 468 -18.45 -47.09 -0.61
CA LYS A 468 -17.71 -45.88 -1.06
C LYS A 468 -17.59 -44.87 0.04
#